data_ab64c456206ebe426f364f021b81b60e
#
_entry.id   ab64c456206ebe426f364f021b81b60e
#
_cell.length_a   1.000
_cell.length_b   1.000
_cell.length_c   1.000
_cell.angle_alpha   90.00
_cell.angle_beta   90.00
_cell.angle_gamma   90.00
#
_symmetry.space_group_name_H-M   'P 1'
#
loop_
_entity.id
_entity.type
_entity.pdbx_description
1 polymer ?
#
loop_
_entity_poly.entity_id
_entity_poly.type
_entity_poly.pdbx_seq_one_letter_code
_entity_poly.pdbx_strand_id
1 'polypeptide(L)'
;MQVTAYVALGTNLGDLKENLDGALQRLSEKGLQITKISEYIDTEPYGVTDQPRFLNAVCEVQTELLPRQLLEMLLQTELEMGRVRLRRWGERIIDLDLLFYGIEIINEPDLTVPHPDMQNRDFVLRPLAEIAPGKVHPVLKKTIAQLWQEYLEKKDKMKYELNAESLVKRFTAYAEINTASDERSAPLPSSKGQWQLAEYLKNELTELGLANVQVTDKCYVLAELPANTEEAAPVIGLIAHMDTSCEASGENVQVTMHKAWDGSDMQLAPGCVLSVKEFPEMAAYRGQDILTAGGTTLLGADDKAGITAIVSACEYLLQYPEIKHGKVLLAFTPDEEIGRGTDGFPLADFKADFAYTVDGGALGELNYETFNACNAKIIFNGVSVHPGSAKNKMRNAVTMAAEWQLALPQGEKPEYTDGYEGFYHCLRIEGGTDRVELDMILRDHDKNILAKRKQLLLDLAAFMNNKYGAGSVECSLQDMYCNMKEYITPVFEIVERAENAMREAGIEPQLVPVRGGTDGSRLSEMGLPCPNIFTGGHNFHGRYEYLPVPSLVKCTEVLLNIVKL
;
A
#
# COMPACT_ATOMS: atom_id res chain seq x y z
N MET A 1 21.69 -51.37 -0.01
CA MET A 1 20.90 -51.37 -1.28
C MET A 1 20.83 -49.92 -1.74
N GLN A 2 21.27 -49.66 -2.95
CA GLN A 2 21.33 -48.27 -3.47
C GLN A 2 19.93 -47.73 -3.74
N VAL A 3 19.64 -46.51 -3.23
CA VAL A 3 18.32 -45.83 -3.34
C VAL A 3 18.51 -44.50 -4.02
N THR A 4 17.56 -44.15 -4.89
CA THR A 4 17.49 -42.82 -5.53
C THR A 4 16.82 -41.83 -4.59
N ALA A 5 17.50 -40.74 -4.26
CA ALA A 5 16.92 -39.62 -3.51
C ALA A 5 16.99 -38.31 -4.33
N TYR A 6 16.16 -37.35 -3.97
CA TYR A 6 16.13 -36.00 -4.59
C TYR A 6 16.35 -34.96 -3.52
N VAL A 7 17.25 -34.00 -3.78
CA VAL A 7 17.64 -32.94 -2.86
C VAL A 7 17.48 -31.59 -3.56
N ALA A 8 16.74 -30.68 -2.93
CA ALA A 8 16.70 -29.29 -3.35
C ALA A 8 17.87 -28.53 -2.74
N LEU A 9 18.43 -27.60 -3.50
CA LEU A 9 19.49 -26.69 -3.10
C LEU A 9 19.00 -25.26 -3.28
N GLY A 10 19.24 -24.37 -2.29
CA GLY A 10 18.90 -22.96 -2.35
C GLY A 10 19.93 -22.09 -1.66
N THR A 11 20.23 -20.93 -2.21
CA THR A 11 21.20 -19.96 -1.66
C THR A 11 20.80 -18.53 -2.04
N ASN A 12 21.02 -17.54 -1.14
CA ASN A 12 20.81 -16.13 -1.42
C ASN A 12 21.83 -15.19 -0.77
N LEU A 13 22.95 -15.72 -0.25
CA LEU A 13 24.04 -14.93 0.30
C LEU A 13 25.37 -15.26 -0.39
N GLY A 14 26.22 -14.25 -0.61
CA GLY A 14 27.55 -14.40 -1.19
C GLY A 14 27.53 -14.71 -2.68
N ASP A 15 28.48 -15.49 -3.18
CA ASP A 15 28.48 -15.98 -4.56
C ASP A 15 27.54 -17.18 -4.69
N LEU A 16 26.36 -16.93 -5.24
CA LEU A 16 25.28 -17.90 -5.28
C LEU A 16 25.65 -19.17 -6.07
N LYS A 17 26.37 -18.98 -7.18
CA LYS A 17 26.78 -20.11 -8.01
C LYS A 17 27.87 -20.94 -7.35
N GLU A 18 28.88 -20.28 -6.79
CA GLU A 18 29.94 -20.96 -6.04
C GLU A 18 29.38 -21.76 -4.84
N ASN A 19 28.34 -21.23 -4.18
CA ASN A 19 27.68 -21.93 -3.08
C ASN A 19 27.00 -23.23 -3.55
N LEU A 20 26.23 -23.20 -4.66
CA LEU A 20 25.59 -24.41 -5.18
C LEU A 20 26.63 -25.42 -5.68
N ASP A 21 27.62 -24.97 -6.46
CA ASP A 21 28.70 -25.83 -6.96
C ASP A 21 29.49 -26.45 -5.81
N GLY A 22 29.82 -25.66 -4.78
CA GLY A 22 30.51 -26.09 -3.58
C GLY A 22 29.70 -27.09 -2.74
N ALA A 23 28.38 -26.94 -2.65
CA ALA A 23 27.51 -27.91 -1.99
C ALA A 23 27.51 -29.26 -2.73
N LEU A 24 27.33 -29.26 -4.04
CA LEU A 24 27.34 -30.45 -4.88
C LEU A 24 28.70 -31.19 -4.79
N GLN A 25 29.80 -30.45 -4.83
CA GLN A 25 31.13 -31.03 -4.68
C GLN A 25 31.28 -31.74 -3.31
N ARG A 26 30.91 -31.08 -2.20
CA ARG A 26 31.01 -31.65 -0.85
C ARG A 26 30.12 -32.87 -0.67
N LEU A 27 28.91 -32.87 -1.23
CA LEU A 27 28.04 -34.05 -1.21
C LEU A 27 28.67 -35.22 -1.96
N SER A 28 29.30 -34.97 -3.10
CA SER A 28 30.05 -36.00 -3.84
C SER A 28 31.26 -36.52 -3.07
N GLU A 29 32.05 -35.64 -2.44
CA GLU A 29 33.23 -36.02 -1.59
C GLU A 29 32.81 -36.87 -0.38
N LYS A 30 31.58 -36.65 0.14
CA LYS A 30 30.99 -37.46 1.22
C LYS A 30 30.36 -38.76 0.74
N GLY A 31 30.50 -39.09 -0.55
CA GLY A 31 30.12 -40.41 -1.11
C GLY A 31 28.71 -40.44 -1.71
N LEU A 32 28.02 -39.35 -1.89
CA LEU A 32 26.79 -39.30 -2.67
C LEU A 32 27.10 -39.30 -4.17
N GLN A 33 26.53 -40.24 -4.90
CA GLN A 33 26.66 -40.26 -6.36
C GLN A 33 25.57 -39.37 -6.98
N ILE A 34 25.94 -38.14 -7.39
CA ILE A 34 25.03 -37.24 -8.09
C ILE A 34 24.86 -37.72 -9.54
N THR A 35 23.64 -38.04 -9.93
CA THR A 35 23.31 -38.62 -11.25
C THR A 35 22.71 -37.61 -12.21
N LYS A 36 21.98 -36.61 -11.69
CA LYS A 36 21.43 -35.51 -12.46
C LYS A 36 21.42 -34.22 -11.63
N ILE A 37 21.50 -33.09 -12.31
CA ILE A 37 21.35 -31.74 -11.74
C ILE A 37 20.47 -30.96 -12.71
N SER A 38 19.50 -30.20 -12.19
CA SER A 38 18.71 -29.27 -12.98
C SER A 38 19.50 -28.03 -13.37
N GLU A 39 18.97 -27.24 -14.29
CA GLU A 39 19.41 -25.86 -14.47
C GLU A 39 19.27 -25.08 -13.15
N TYR A 40 20.17 -24.09 -12.96
CA TYR A 40 20.08 -23.16 -11.83
C TYR A 40 19.04 -22.08 -12.17
N ILE A 41 18.05 -21.90 -11.31
CA ILE A 41 16.97 -20.93 -11.51
C ILE A 41 17.02 -19.82 -10.46
N ASP A 42 16.91 -18.60 -10.93
CA ASP A 42 16.77 -17.40 -10.09
C ASP A 42 15.30 -17.22 -9.70
N THR A 43 15.02 -17.06 -8.41
CA THR A 43 13.64 -16.94 -7.90
C THR A 43 13.52 -15.88 -6.82
N GLU A 44 12.33 -15.32 -6.68
CA GLU A 44 11.99 -14.49 -5.54
C GLU A 44 12.01 -15.30 -4.23
N PRO A 45 12.28 -14.67 -3.08
CA PRO A 45 12.17 -15.31 -1.78
C PRO A 45 10.76 -15.84 -1.49
N TYR A 46 10.66 -17.03 -0.90
CA TYR A 46 9.40 -17.64 -0.48
C TYR A 46 9.15 -17.39 1.02
N GLY A 47 8.02 -16.82 1.38
CA GLY A 47 7.59 -16.55 2.75
C GLY A 47 8.10 -15.23 3.30
N VAL A 48 9.37 -15.07 3.63
CA VAL A 48 9.98 -13.80 4.04
C VAL A 48 10.64 -13.16 2.82
N THR A 49 10.11 -12.04 2.35
CA THR A 49 10.52 -11.40 1.09
C THR A 49 11.55 -10.29 1.27
N ASP A 50 11.75 -9.79 2.49
CA ASP A 50 12.81 -8.82 2.83
C ASP A 50 14.19 -9.51 2.89
N GLN A 51 14.62 -10.02 1.74
CA GLN A 51 15.92 -10.69 1.55
C GLN A 51 16.27 -10.82 0.07
N PRO A 52 17.57 -11.00 -0.29
CA PRO A 52 17.98 -11.16 -1.69
C PRO A 52 17.31 -12.35 -2.38
N ARG A 53 17.21 -12.28 -3.72
CA ARG A 53 16.75 -13.37 -4.58
C ARG A 53 17.56 -14.65 -4.35
N PHE A 54 16.91 -15.79 -4.54
CA PHE A 54 17.52 -17.10 -4.41
C PHE A 54 17.98 -17.66 -5.74
N LEU A 55 19.10 -18.36 -5.74
CA LEU A 55 19.47 -19.30 -6.78
C LEU A 55 19.14 -20.71 -6.28
N ASN A 56 18.32 -21.45 -7.04
CA ASN A 56 17.82 -22.77 -6.65
C ASN A 56 18.13 -23.82 -7.71
N ALA A 57 18.26 -25.07 -7.26
CA ALA A 57 18.40 -26.24 -8.12
C ALA A 57 17.86 -27.49 -7.41
N VAL A 58 17.68 -28.57 -8.17
CA VAL A 58 17.42 -29.92 -7.63
C VAL A 58 18.43 -30.89 -8.20
N CYS A 59 18.94 -31.79 -7.36
CA CYS A 59 19.78 -32.89 -7.82
C CYS A 59 19.15 -34.26 -7.50
N GLU A 60 19.42 -35.22 -8.36
CA GLU A 60 19.15 -36.64 -8.17
C GLU A 60 20.42 -37.32 -7.68
N VAL A 61 20.34 -38.05 -6.58
CA VAL A 61 21.49 -38.76 -5.98
C VAL A 61 21.18 -40.22 -5.78
N GLN A 62 22.22 -41.06 -5.92
CA GLN A 62 22.19 -42.46 -5.53
C GLN A 62 22.94 -42.61 -4.20
N THR A 63 22.33 -43.29 -3.23
CA THR A 63 22.91 -43.44 -1.89
C THR A 63 22.59 -44.81 -1.27
N GLU A 64 23.46 -45.28 -0.39
CA GLU A 64 23.22 -46.43 0.50
C GLU A 64 22.90 -46.00 1.94
N LEU A 65 22.99 -44.71 2.25
CA LEU A 65 22.62 -44.15 3.54
C LEU A 65 21.14 -44.32 3.83
N LEU A 66 20.79 -44.55 5.08
CA LEU A 66 19.40 -44.49 5.52
C LEU A 66 18.87 -43.05 5.45
N PRO A 67 17.54 -42.82 5.35
CA PRO A 67 16.97 -41.49 5.21
C PRO A 67 17.47 -40.47 6.27
N ARG A 68 17.54 -40.88 7.53
CA ARG A 68 18.03 -40.05 8.63
C ARG A 68 19.52 -39.71 8.49
N GLN A 69 20.35 -40.70 8.09
CA GLN A 69 21.77 -40.48 7.85
C GLN A 69 22.01 -39.52 6.68
N LEU A 70 21.16 -39.60 5.63
CA LEU A 70 21.21 -38.67 4.52
C LEU A 70 20.85 -37.26 4.99
N LEU A 71 19.75 -37.08 5.76
CA LEU A 71 19.38 -35.77 6.32
C LEU A 71 20.50 -35.20 7.20
N GLU A 72 21.10 -36.01 8.08
CA GLU A 72 22.24 -35.61 8.93
C GLU A 72 23.42 -35.13 8.07
N MET A 73 23.74 -35.83 6.99
CA MET A 73 24.79 -35.42 6.05
C MET A 73 24.48 -34.09 5.36
N LEU A 74 23.22 -33.85 4.93
CA LEU A 74 22.79 -32.59 4.34
C LEU A 74 22.97 -31.45 5.34
N LEU A 75 22.43 -31.57 6.55
CA LEU A 75 22.57 -30.60 7.62
C LEU A 75 24.03 -30.32 8.01
N GLN A 76 24.86 -31.37 8.08
CA GLN A 76 26.27 -31.21 8.34
C GLN A 76 26.98 -30.44 7.22
N THR A 77 26.59 -30.67 5.97
CA THR A 77 27.17 -29.96 4.82
C THR A 77 26.80 -28.48 4.86
N GLU A 78 25.55 -28.13 5.22
CA GLU A 78 25.14 -26.75 5.44
C GLU A 78 25.98 -26.04 6.51
N LEU A 79 26.23 -26.71 7.65
CA LEU A 79 27.06 -26.18 8.75
C LEU A 79 28.50 -25.95 8.31
N GLU A 80 29.10 -26.90 7.59
CA GLU A 80 30.47 -26.81 7.07
C GLU A 80 30.63 -25.67 6.03
N MET A 81 29.57 -25.30 5.34
CA MET A 81 29.53 -24.16 4.43
C MET A 81 29.23 -22.83 5.13
N GLY A 82 29.07 -22.83 6.46
CA GLY A 82 28.90 -21.63 7.26
C GLY A 82 27.47 -21.18 7.43
N ARG A 83 26.48 -22.06 7.26
CA ARG A 83 25.08 -21.71 7.51
C ARG A 83 24.85 -21.35 8.98
N VAL A 84 24.34 -20.14 9.23
CA VAL A 84 23.90 -19.65 10.54
C VAL A 84 22.39 -19.42 10.50
N ARG A 85 21.64 -20.01 11.42
CA ARG A 85 20.18 -19.83 11.53
C ARG A 85 19.87 -18.65 12.46
N LEU A 86 19.70 -17.45 11.89
CA LEU A 86 19.36 -16.23 12.64
C LEU A 86 17.85 -16.07 12.81
N ARG A 87 17.07 -16.30 11.73
CA ARG A 87 15.61 -16.26 11.73
C ARG A 87 15.02 -17.40 10.90
N ARG A 88 13.78 -17.77 11.17
CA ARG A 88 13.06 -18.78 10.36
C ARG A 88 12.84 -18.21 8.95
N TRP A 89 13.20 -18.98 7.90
CA TRP A 89 13.13 -18.59 6.49
C TRP A 89 13.97 -17.36 6.09
N GLY A 90 14.96 -17.02 6.89
CA GLY A 90 15.89 -15.92 6.59
C GLY A 90 16.95 -16.28 5.56
N GLU A 91 17.85 -15.32 5.32
CA GLU A 91 18.97 -15.42 4.39
C GLU A 91 19.92 -16.56 4.76
N ARG A 92 20.49 -17.21 3.73
CA ARG A 92 21.37 -18.36 3.95
C ARG A 92 22.37 -18.58 2.82
N ILE A 93 23.58 -19.02 3.21
CA ILE A 93 24.63 -19.40 2.27
C ILE A 93 24.22 -20.65 1.48
N ILE A 94 23.55 -21.60 2.11
CA ILE A 94 23.04 -22.83 1.48
C ILE A 94 21.88 -23.41 2.29
N ASP A 95 20.92 -24.00 1.60
CA ASP A 95 19.80 -24.79 2.12
C ASP A 95 19.73 -26.11 1.34
N LEU A 96 19.64 -27.23 2.03
CA LEU A 96 19.63 -28.57 1.43
C LEU A 96 18.42 -29.35 1.96
N ASP A 97 17.33 -29.39 1.20
CA ASP A 97 16.09 -30.06 1.59
C ASP A 97 15.97 -31.45 0.93
N LEU A 98 15.73 -32.50 1.72
CA LEU A 98 15.43 -33.84 1.22
C LEU A 98 13.98 -33.91 0.70
N LEU A 99 13.81 -33.99 -0.62
CA LEU A 99 12.49 -34.02 -1.27
C LEU A 99 11.88 -35.42 -1.30
N PHE A 100 12.65 -36.40 -1.77
CA PHE A 100 12.24 -37.81 -1.88
C PHE A 100 13.37 -38.73 -1.49
N TYR A 101 12.99 -39.90 -0.94
CA TYR A 101 13.87 -41.01 -0.74
C TYR A 101 13.22 -42.30 -1.24
N GLY A 102 13.60 -42.75 -2.42
CA GLY A 102 12.93 -43.87 -3.11
C GLY A 102 11.43 -43.61 -3.29
N ILE A 103 10.63 -44.50 -2.74
CA ILE A 103 9.16 -44.40 -2.70
C ILE A 103 8.64 -44.29 -1.26
N GLU A 104 9.53 -44.06 -0.30
CA GLU A 104 9.20 -44.11 1.11
C GLU A 104 8.37 -42.91 1.55
N ILE A 105 7.50 -43.17 2.52
CA ILE A 105 6.71 -42.14 3.21
C ILE A 105 7.17 -42.20 4.69
N ILE A 106 7.81 -41.14 5.14
CA ILE A 106 8.36 -41.01 6.50
C ILE A 106 7.68 -39.80 7.14
N ASN A 107 7.20 -39.96 8.35
CA ASN A 107 6.60 -38.90 9.16
C ASN A 107 7.10 -39.00 10.59
N GLU A 108 8.32 -38.53 10.82
CA GLU A 108 8.97 -38.43 12.12
C GLU A 108 9.08 -36.97 12.54
N PRO A 109 9.26 -36.65 13.83
CA PRO A 109 9.31 -35.29 14.33
C PRO A 109 10.25 -34.34 13.57
N ASP A 110 11.42 -34.90 13.12
CA ASP A 110 12.48 -34.13 12.47
C ASP A 110 12.73 -34.56 11.01
N LEU A 111 11.93 -35.49 10.46
CA LEU A 111 12.11 -36.01 9.11
C LEU A 111 10.78 -36.35 8.47
N THR A 112 10.35 -35.55 7.53
CA THR A 112 9.15 -35.80 6.70
C THR A 112 9.54 -35.97 5.24
N VAL A 113 9.25 -37.13 4.67
CA VAL A 113 9.50 -37.47 3.25
C VAL A 113 8.25 -38.12 2.68
N PRO A 114 7.72 -37.65 1.55
CA PRO A 114 8.15 -36.48 0.76
C PRO A 114 8.12 -35.18 1.55
N HIS A 115 8.94 -34.20 1.12
CA HIS A 115 8.91 -32.86 1.72
C HIS A 115 7.48 -32.28 1.72
N PRO A 116 6.94 -31.85 2.88
CA PRO A 116 5.50 -31.65 3.07
C PRO A 116 4.89 -30.52 2.20
N ASP A 117 5.70 -29.56 1.76
CA ASP A 117 5.25 -28.38 1.03
C ASP A 117 5.83 -28.24 -0.40
N MET A 118 6.46 -29.29 -0.92
CA MET A 118 7.15 -29.23 -2.22
C MET A 118 6.20 -28.94 -3.39
N GLN A 119 4.94 -29.38 -3.30
CA GLN A 119 3.93 -29.21 -4.34
C GLN A 119 3.42 -27.76 -4.50
N ASN A 120 3.74 -26.87 -3.56
CA ASN A 120 3.37 -25.47 -3.55
C ASN A 120 4.55 -24.54 -3.88
N ARG A 121 5.74 -25.09 -4.19
CA ARG A 121 6.98 -24.35 -4.41
C ARG A 121 7.46 -24.48 -5.83
N ASP A 122 7.38 -23.42 -6.63
CA ASP A 122 7.84 -23.41 -8.02
C ASP A 122 9.36 -23.65 -8.13
N PHE A 123 10.14 -23.08 -7.22
CA PHE A 123 11.60 -23.26 -7.14
C PHE A 123 12.03 -24.70 -6.77
N VAL A 124 11.08 -25.55 -6.40
CA VAL A 124 11.27 -27.00 -6.22
C VAL A 124 10.64 -27.79 -7.40
N LEU A 125 9.37 -27.52 -7.74
CA LEU A 125 8.65 -28.29 -8.76
C LEU A 125 9.23 -28.11 -10.16
N ARG A 126 9.60 -26.89 -10.55
CA ARG A 126 10.14 -26.59 -11.87
C ARG A 126 11.44 -27.35 -12.14
N PRO A 127 12.50 -27.22 -11.30
CA PRO A 127 13.73 -27.94 -11.52
C PRO A 127 13.59 -29.46 -11.32
N LEU A 128 12.69 -29.91 -10.44
CA LEU A 128 12.42 -31.33 -10.27
C LEU A 128 11.68 -31.93 -11.50
N ALA A 129 10.76 -31.18 -12.11
CA ALA A 129 10.08 -31.60 -13.34
C ALA A 129 11.03 -31.72 -14.54
N GLU A 130 12.11 -30.94 -14.55
CA GLU A 130 13.16 -31.03 -15.58
C GLU A 130 13.90 -32.36 -15.50
N ILE A 131 14.36 -32.77 -14.30
CA ILE A 131 15.22 -33.94 -14.15
C ILE A 131 14.47 -35.26 -13.87
N ALA A 132 13.24 -35.18 -13.34
CA ALA A 132 12.44 -36.35 -12.92
C ALA A 132 10.94 -36.19 -13.20
N PRO A 133 10.49 -35.84 -14.43
CA PRO A 133 9.07 -35.57 -14.74
C PRO A 133 8.16 -36.77 -14.46
N GLY A 134 8.65 -37.99 -14.67
CA GLY A 134 7.91 -39.24 -14.45
C GLY A 134 7.92 -39.75 -12.99
N LYS A 135 8.63 -39.10 -12.08
CA LYS A 135 8.65 -39.50 -10.66
C LYS A 135 7.25 -39.31 -10.07
N VAL A 136 6.71 -40.38 -9.47
CA VAL A 136 5.39 -40.33 -8.81
C VAL A 136 5.55 -39.92 -7.36
N HIS A 137 4.81 -38.91 -6.93
CA HIS A 137 4.71 -38.51 -5.52
C HIS A 137 3.94 -39.58 -4.73
N PRO A 138 4.57 -40.25 -3.73
CA PRO A 138 3.99 -41.44 -3.13
C PRO A 138 2.69 -41.20 -2.34
N VAL A 139 2.48 -39.96 -1.84
CA VAL A 139 1.24 -39.56 -1.15
C VAL A 139 0.19 -39.06 -2.13
N LEU A 140 0.53 -38.11 -3.00
CA LEU A 140 -0.42 -37.46 -3.93
C LEU A 140 -0.78 -38.34 -5.14
N LYS A 141 -0.02 -39.42 -5.40
CA LYS A 141 -0.25 -40.37 -6.51
C LYS A 141 -0.23 -39.74 -7.90
N LYS A 142 0.46 -38.60 -8.05
CA LYS A 142 0.64 -37.85 -9.30
C LYS A 142 2.11 -37.81 -9.68
N THR A 143 2.42 -37.74 -10.95
CA THR A 143 3.79 -37.51 -11.41
C THR A 143 4.22 -36.07 -11.15
N ILE A 144 5.53 -35.81 -11.05
CA ILE A 144 6.06 -34.45 -10.89
C ILE A 144 5.64 -33.55 -12.06
N ALA A 145 5.62 -34.08 -13.28
CA ALA A 145 5.08 -33.33 -14.43
C ALA A 145 3.62 -32.92 -14.25
N GLN A 146 2.77 -33.81 -13.70
CA GLN A 146 1.37 -33.48 -13.41
C GLN A 146 1.25 -32.44 -12.29
N LEU A 147 2.05 -32.56 -11.22
CA LEU A 147 2.05 -31.56 -10.14
C LEU A 147 2.53 -30.20 -10.63
N TRP A 148 3.55 -30.17 -11.50
CA TRP A 148 4.01 -28.92 -12.11
C TRP A 148 2.96 -28.31 -13.04
N GLN A 149 2.30 -29.12 -13.85
CA GLN A 149 1.20 -28.65 -14.71
C GLN A 149 0.04 -28.11 -13.87
N GLU A 150 -0.36 -28.80 -12.81
CA GLU A 150 -1.41 -28.33 -11.90
C GLU A 150 -1.01 -27.04 -11.16
N TYR A 151 0.27 -26.91 -10.81
CA TYR A 151 0.79 -25.66 -10.22
C TYR A 151 0.67 -24.50 -11.22
N LEU A 152 1.07 -24.72 -12.48
CA LEU A 152 0.93 -23.71 -13.54
C LEU A 152 -0.54 -23.38 -13.82
N GLU A 153 -1.41 -24.37 -13.90
CA GLU A 153 -2.86 -24.16 -14.08
C GLU A 153 -3.50 -23.42 -12.91
N LYS A 154 -3.05 -23.67 -11.68
CA LYS A 154 -3.47 -22.86 -10.52
C LYS A 154 -2.97 -21.41 -10.64
N LYS A 155 -1.72 -21.22 -11.05
CA LYS A 155 -1.12 -19.91 -11.24
C LYS A 155 -1.80 -19.14 -12.38
N ASP A 156 -2.17 -19.81 -13.47
CA ASP A 156 -2.92 -19.22 -14.59
C ASP A 156 -4.40 -18.98 -14.24
N LYS A 157 -5.04 -19.88 -13.47
CA LYS A 157 -6.43 -19.70 -13.00
C LYS A 157 -6.61 -18.61 -11.96
N MET A 158 -5.54 -18.15 -11.31
CA MET A 158 -5.55 -16.98 -10.42
C MET A 158 -5.40 -15.65 -11.17
N LYS A 159 -5.31 -15.66 -12.50
CA LYS A 159 -5.34 -14.43 -13.28
C LYS A 159 -6.81 -14.11 -13.58
N TYR A 160 -7.35 -13.13 -12.84
CA TYR A 160 -8.71 -12.67 -13.06
C TYR A 160 -8.86 -12.08 -14.47
N GLU A 161 -9.93 -12.44 -15.17
CA GLU A 161 -10.28 -11.84 -16.48
C GLU A 161 -11.07 -10.54 -16.25
N LEU A 162 -10.39 -9.52 -15.77
CA LEU A 162 -10.99 -8.19 -15.57
C LEU A 162 -11.12 -7.46 -16.90
N ASN A 163 -12.31 -6.94 -17.16
CA ASN A 163 -12.57 -6.17 -18.37
C ASN A 163 -12.16 -4.70 -18.16
N ALA A 164 -10.99 -4.32 -18.67
CA ALA A 164 -10.45 -2.96 -18.57
C ALA A 164 -11.41 -1.89 -19.13
N GLU A 165 -12.15 -2.18 -20.21
CA GLU A 165 -13.12 -1.24 -20.80
C GLU A 165 -14.30 -0.98 -19.84
N SER A 166 -14.74 -2.01 -19.10
CA SER A 166 -15.80 -1.88 -18.08
C SER A 166 -15.32 -1.00 -16.91
N LEU A 167 -14.09 -1.21 -16.43
CA LEU A 167 -13.50 -0.38 -15.39
C LEU A 167 -13.39 1.09 -15.83
N VAL A 168 -12.88 1.34 -17.04
CA VAL A 168 -12.76 2.69 -17.58
C VAL A 168 -14.14 3.36 -17.73
N LYS A 169 -15.14 2.62 -18.20
CA LYS A 169 -16.50 3.13 -18.32
C LYS A 169 -17.09 3.53 -16.96
N ARG A 170 -16.90 2.67 -15.93
CA ARG A 170 -17.34 2.95 -14.56
C ARG A 170 -16.62 4.16 -14.00
N PHE A 171 -15.31 4.21 -14.08
CA PHE A 171 -14.50 5.35 -13.64
C PHE A 171 -14.97 6.65 -14.31
N THR A 172 -15.15 6.64 -15.63
CA THR A 172 -15.59 7.81 -16.38
C THR A 172 -16.95 8.33 -15.88
N ALA A 173 -17.90 7.42 -15.63
CA ALA A 173 -19.21 7.80 -15.10
C ALA A 173 -19.13 8.48 -13.73
N TYR A 174 -18.22 8.05 -12.86
CA TYR A 174 -17.99 8.69 -11.57
C TYR A 174 -17.22 10.01 -11.72
N ALA A 175 -16.23 10.07 -12.58
CA ALA A 175 -15.40 11.25 -12.81
C ALA A 175 -16.21 12.43 -13.35
N GLU A 176 -17.22 12.18 -14.19
CA GLU A 176 -18.12 13.20 -14.76
C GLU A 176 -19.01 13.90 -13.71
N ILE A 177 -19.22 13.29 -12.53
CA ILE A 177 -19.98 13.90 -11.44
C ILE A 177 -19.04 14.82 -10.65
N ASN A 178 -19.34 16.12 -10.63
CA ASN A 178 -18.57 17.08 -9.84
C ASN A 178 -18.86 16.92 -8.35
N THR A 179 -17.89 16.40 -7.61
CA THR A 179 -17.97 16.12 -6.17
C THR A 179 -17.01 16.95 -5.34
N ALA A 180 -16.41 18.00 -5.90
CA ALA A 180 -15.44 18.82 -5.18
C ALA A 180 -15.97 19.25 -3.81
N SER A 181 -15.17 19.06 -2.77
CA SER A 181 -15.46 19.49 -1.41
C SER A 181 -15.33 21.02 -1.27
N ASP A 182 -15.94 21.60 -0.25
CA ASP A 182 -15.89 23.04 0.05
C ASP A 182 -15.51 23.26 1.52
N GLU A 183 -14.29 23.67 1.78
CA GLU A 183 -13.75 23.94 3.12
C GLU A 183 -14.56 25.00 3.91
N ARG A 184 -15.30 25.87 3.21
CA ARG A 184 -16.11 26.92 3.83
C ARG A 184 -17.52 26.47 4.18
N SER A 185 -17.91 25.29 3.72
CA SER A 185 -19.24 24.71 3.94
C SER A 185 -19.29 24.06 5.33
N ALA A 186 -20.26 24.45 6.16
CA ALA A 186 -20.45 23.84 7.48
C ALA A 186 -21.16 22.47 7.45
N PRO A 187 -22.14 22.20 6.57
CA PRO A 187 -22.79 20.89 6.46
C PRO A 187 -21.81 19.75 6.11
N LEU A 188 -22.20 18.51 6.42
CA LEU A 188 -21.59 17.28 5.97
C LEU A 188 -22.64 16.52 5.13
N PRO A 189 -22.40 16.24 3.84
CA PRO A 189 -21.22 16.65 3.07
C PRO A 189 -21.20 18.15 2.75
N SER A 190 -20.01 18.64 2.44
CA SER A 190 -19.76 20.04 2.13
C SER A 190 -20.36 20.50 0.78
N SER A 191 -20.60 19.56 -0.14
CA SER A 191 -21.10 19.86 -1.48
C SER A 191 -22.26 18.95 -1.91
N LYS A 192 -23.10 19.46 -2.81
CA LYS A 192 -24.26 18.71 -3.32
C LYS A 192 -23.89 17.60 -4.31
N GLY A 193 -22.74 17.72 -4.98
CA GLY A 193 -22.30 16.72 -5.93
C GLY A 193 -21.99 15.37 -5.28
N GLN A 194 -21.55 15.38 -4.05
CA GLN A 194 -21.32 14.14 -3.28
C GLN A 194 -22.62 13.35 -3.08
N TRP A 195 -23.75 14.01 -2.82
CA TRP A 195 -25.05 13.35 -2.79
C TRP A 195 -25.44 12.73 -4.13
N GLN A 196 -25.08 13.37 -5.25
CA GLN A 196 -25.36 12.82 -6.59
C GLN A 196 -24.58 11.53 -6.82
N LEU A 197 -23.30 11.51 -6.47
CA LEU A 197 -22.48 10.29 -6.57
C LEU A 197 -22.97 9.21 -5.57
N ALA A 198 -23.35 9.60 -4.35
CA ALA A 198 -23.87 8.67 -3.36
C ALA A 198 -25.15 7.96 -3.84
N GLU A 199 -26.09 8.67 -4.41
CA GLU A 199 -27.31 8.07 -4.99
C GLU A 199 -27.01 7.24 -6.25
N TYR A 200 -26.04 7.65 -7.07
CA TYR A 200 -25.57 6.85 -8.20
C TYR A 200 -25.01 5.50 -7.72
N LEU A 201 -24.09 5.53 -6.76
CA LEU A 201 -23.48 4.34 -6.16
C LEU A 201 -24.53 3.44 -5.50
N LYS A 202 -25.46 3.99 -4.74
CA LYS A 202 -26.54 3.22 -4.14
C LYS A 202 -27.35 2.44 -5.18
N ASN A 203 -27.69 3.08 -6.29
CA ASN A 203 -28.45 2.43 -7.36
C ASN A 203 -27.60 1.32 -8.02
N GLU A 204 -26.36 1.61 -8.37
CA GLU A 204 -25.45 0.62 -8.99
C GLU A 204 -25.22 -0.59 -8.07
N LEU A 205 -24.90 -0.37 -6.78
CA LEU A 205 -24.68 -1.46 -5.82
C LEU A 205 -25.94 -2.31 -5.61
N THR A 206 -27.13 -1.67 -5.64
CA THR A 206 -28.41 -2.37 -5.56
C THR A 206 -28.67 -3.22 -6.80
N GLU A 207 -28.39 -2.69 -8.00
CA GLU A 207 -28.53 -3.40 -9.27
C GLU A 207 -27.54 -4.57 -9.39
N LEU A 208 -26.34 -4.42 -8.86
CA LEU A 208 -25.36 -5.51 -8.76
C LEU A 208 -25.77 -6.62 -7.79
N GLY A 209 -26.71 -6.34 -6.87
CA GLY A 209 -27.22 -7.32 -5.93
C GLY A 209 -26.47 -7.38 -4.57
N LEU A 210 -25.75 -6.32 -4.21
CA LEU A 210 -25.18 -6.22 -2.87
C LEU A 210 -26.29 -6.08 -1.81
N ALA A 211 -25.99 -6.55 -0.61
CA ALA A 211 -26.93 -6.50 0.52
C ALA A 211 -26.77 -5.18 1.32
N ASN A 212 -27.81 -4.82 2.06
CA ASN A 212 -27.81 -3.70 3.01
C ASN A 212 -27.34 -2.36 2.43
N VAL A 213 -27.61 -2.11 1.14
CA VAL A 213 -27.22 -0.87 0.46
C VAL A 213 -28.00 0.30 1.01
N GLN A 214 -27.32 1.31 1.54
CA GLN A 214 -27.94 2.50 2.10
C GLN A 214 -27.06 3.73 1.95
N VAL A 215 -27.69 4.90 1.90
CA VAL A 215 -27.03 6.20 2.06
C VAL A 215 -27.48 6.78 3.38
N THR A 216 -26.54 7.15 4.24
CA THR A 216 -26.86 7.74 5.54
C THR A 216 -27.29 9.22 5.40
N ASP A 217 -27.82 9.79 6.48
CA ASP A 217 -28.16 11.23 6.56
C ASP A 217 -26.96 12.18 6.47
N LYS A 218 -25.74 11.62 6.56
CA LYS A 218 -24.46 12.32 6.39
C LYS A 218 -23.73 11.92 5.10
N CYS A 219 -24.44 11.32 4.14
CA CYS A 219 -23.93 10.97 2.82
C CYS A 219 -22.89 9.82 2.79
N TYR A 220 -22.76 8.99 3.82
CA TYR A 220 -21.99 7.75 3.68
C TYR A 220 -22.80 6.72 2.91
N VAL A 221 -22.19 6.12 1.88
CA VAL A 221 -22.76 4.97 1.18
C VAL A 221 -22.23 3.72 1.82
N LEU A 222 -23.12 2.88 2.32
CA LEU A 222 -22.75 1.61 2.94
C LEU A 222 -23.37 0.45 2.16
N ALA A 223 -22.63 -0.65 2.02
CA ALA A 223 -23.13 -1.88 1.41
C ALA A 223 -22.40 -3.10 1.98
N GLU A 224 -22.94 -4.27 1.71
CA GLU A 224 -22.40 -5.55 2.16
C GLU A 224 -22.36 -6.54 0.99
N LEU A 225 -21.21 -7.18 0.77
CA LEU A 225 -21.11 -8.41 0.01
C LEU A 225 -21.12 -9.57 1.01
N PRO A 226 -22.20 -10.36 1.10
CA PRO A 226 -22.30 -11.47 2.04
C PRO A 226 -21.25 -12.54 1.77
N ALA A 227 -20.74 -13.18 2.81
CA ALA A 227 -19.85 -14.35 2.64
C ALA A 227 -20.51 -15.43 1.78
N ASN A 228 -19.74 -16.09 0.93
CA ASN A 228 -20.19 -17.20 0.09
C ASN A 228 -19.62 -18.56 0.56
N THR A 229 -19.16 -18.63 1.80
CA THR A 229 -18.61 -19.82 2.46
C THR A 229 -19.05 -19.90 3.91
N GLU A 230 -19.04 -21.12 4.47
CA GLU A 230 -19.25 -21.37 5.90
C GLU A 230 -17.91 -21.40 6.69
N GLU A 231 -16.77 -21.30 6.00
CA GLU A 231 -15.48 -21.24 6.64
C GLU A 231 -15.33 -19.93 7.42
N ALA A 232 -14.70 -20.01 8.59
CA ALA A 232 -14.42 -18.83 9.40
C ALA A 232 -13.46 -17.89 8.68
N ALA A 233 -13.90 -16.69 8.41
CA ALA A 233 -13.16 -15.66 7.71
C ALA A 233 -13.34 -14.30 8.39
N PRO A 234 -12.34 -13.42 8.35
CA PRO A 234 -12.49 -12.07 8.87
C PRO A 234 -13.52 -11.28 8.04
N VAL A 235 -14.19 -10.35 8.69
CA VAL A 235 -15.02 -9.34 8.03
C VAL A 235 -14.12 -8.18 7.61
N ILE A 236 -13.95 -7.98 6.32
CA ILE A 236 -13.02 -6.99 5.75
C ILE A 236 -13.81 -5.77 5.28
N GLY A 237 -13.38 -4.57 5.70
CA GLY A 237 -13.87 -3.31 5.18
C GLY A 237 -13.07 -2.85 3.95
N LEU A 238 -13.75 -2.35 2.91
CA LEU A 238 -13.14 -1.65 1.79
C LEU A 238 -13.74 -0.24 1.73
N ILE A 239 -12.90 0.78 1.76
CA ILE A 239 -13.29 2.18 1.93
C ILE A 239 -12.62 3.03 0.86
N ALA A 240 -13.36 3.99 0.29
CA ALA A 240 -12.86 5.00 -0.65
C ALA A 240 -13.66 6.29 -0.46
N HIS A 241 -13.11 7.44 -0.80
CA HIS A 241 -13.86 8.69 -0.66
C HIS A 241 -14.52 9.14 -1.97
N MET A 242 -15.62 9.87 -1.83
CA MET A 242 -16.45 10.32 -2.96
C MET A 242 -16.10 11.72 -3.45
N ASP A 243 -15.61 12.56 -2.55
CA ASP A 243 -15.26 13.94 -2.91
C ASP A 243 -13.94 14.00 -3.70
N THR A 244 -13.69 15.13 -4.27
CA THR A 244 -12.42 15.47 -4.91
C THR A 244 -11.91 16.77 -4.32
N SER A 245 -10.60 16.99 -4.40
CA SER A 245 -9.96 18.22 -3.96
C SER A 245 -10.60 19.47 -4.57
N CYS A 246 -10.64 20.55 -3.80
CA CYS A 246 -11.07 21.87 -4.27
C CYS A 246 -9.93 22.70 -4.90
N GLU A 247 -8.70 22.18 -4.94
CA GLU A 247 -7.53 22.89 -5.48
C GLU A 247 -7.61 23.07 -7.01
N ALA A 248 -8.25 22.14 -7.70
CA ALA A 248 -8.56 22.26 -9.13
C ALA A 248 -10.04 22.02 -9.39
N SER A 249 -10.56 22.57 -10.51
CA SER A 249 -11.97 22.40 -10.85
C SER A 249 -12.31 20.94 -11.13
N GLY A 250 -13.43 20.47 -10.57
CA GLY A 250 -14.08 19.20 -10.90
C GLY A 250 -15.29 19.36 -11.82
N GLU A 251 -15.51 20.55 -12.42
CA GLU A 251 -16.67 20.81 -13.28
C GLU A 251 -16.42 20.38 -14.73
N ASN A 252 -17.35 19.58 -15.26
CA ASN A 252 -17.31 19.10 -16.65
C ASN A 252 -16.01 18.33 -16.97
N VAL A 253 -15.59 17.44 -16.10
CA VAL A 253 -14.45 16.55 -16.34
C VAL A 253 -14.69 15.75 -17.60
N GLN A 254 -13.75 15.82 -18.54
CA GLN A 254 -13.77 15.04 -19.77
C GLN A 254 -12.62 14.03 -19.75
N VAL A 255 -12.95 12.80 -19.43
CA VAL A 255 -11.96 11.72 -19.40
C VAL A 255 -11.51 11.39 -20.82
N THR A 256 -10.21 11.48 -21.06
CA THR A 256 -9.58 11.17 -22.34
C THR A 256 -8.65 9.98 -22.18
N MET A 257 -8.80 8.96 -23.05
CA MET A 257 -7.93 7.79 -23.08
C MET A 257 -6.85 7.94 -24.15
N HIS A 258 -5.60 7.91 -23.73
CA HIS A 258 -4.43 7.86 -24.60
C HIS A 258 -4.00 6.40 -24.75
N LYS A 259 -4.38 5.76 -25.87
CA LYS A 259 -4.10 4.34 -26.12
C LYS A 259 -2.64 4.09 -26.43
N ALA A 260 -2.05 3.06 -25.82
CA ALA A 260 -0.69 2.59 -26.05
C ALA A 260 0.30 3.77 -26.07
N TRP A 261 0.24 4.62 -25.06
CA TRP A 261 1.02 5.87 -25.01
C TRP A 261 2.50 5.64 -25.33
N ASP A 262 3.04 6.41 -26.28
CA ASP A 262 4.37 6.20 -26.85
C ASP A 262 5.53 6.74 -26.02
N GLY A 263 5.24 7.43 -24.90
CA GLY A 263 6.24 8.06 -24.03
C GLY A 263 6.53 9.53 -24.38
N SER A 264 5.77 10.14 -25.29
CA SER A 264 5.90 11.57 -25.63
C SER A 264 5.05 12.46 -24.71
N ASP A 265 5.37 13.74 -24.65
CA ASP A 265 4.56 14.73 -23.94
C ASP A 265 3.12 14.74 -24.46
N MET A 266 2.13 14.80 -23.55
CA MET A 266 0.71 14.84 -23.89
C MET A 266 0.18 16.27 -23.84
N GLN A 267 -0.34 16.77 -24.97
CA GLN A 267 -1.05 18.05 -25.02
C GLN A 267 -2.48 17.85 -24.52
N LEU A 268 -2.76 18.30 -23.30
CA LEU A 268 -4.10 18.18 -22.69
C LEU A 268 -5.04 19.31 -23.14
N ALA A 269 -4.53 20.55 -23.14
CA ALA A 269 -5.22 21.76 -23.61
C ALA A 269 -4.22 22.77 -24.14
N PRO A 270 -4.64 23.82 -24.86
CA PRO A 270 -3.75 24.92 -25.23
C PRO A 270 -3.04 25.50 -24.01
N GLY A 271 -1.71 25.38 -23.97
CA GLY A 271 -0.89 25.81 -22.83
C GLY A 271 -0.85 24.86 -21.63
N CYS A 272 -1.42 23.67 -21.72
CA CYS A 272 -1.34 22.62 -20.71
C CYS A 272 -0.75 21.36 -21.33
N VAL A 273 0.50 21.07 -21.01
CA VAL A 273 1.25 19.89 -21.49
C VAL A 273 1.63 19.05 -20.29
N LEU A 274 1.22 17.79 -20.28
CA LEU A 274 1.71 16.80 -19.33
C LEU A 274 3.05 16.27 -19.87
N SER A 275 4.14 16.78 -19.32
CA SER A 275 5.49 16.60 -19.86
C SER A 275 6.25 15.52 -19.09
N VAL A 276 6.83 14.55 -19.81
CA VAL A 276 7.69 13.51 -19.24
C VAL A 276 8.94 14.09 -18.57
N LYS A 277 9.38 15.29 -18.98
CA LYS A 277 10.51 15.97 -18.35
C LYS A 277 10.14 16.51 -16.95
N GLU A 278 8.91 16.97 -16.77
CA GLU A 278 8.41 17.48 -15.49
C GLU A 278 7.93 16.34 -14.58
N PHE A 279 7.40 15.27 -15.16
CA PHE A 279 6.87 14.09 -14.49
C PHE A 279 7.57 12.82 -15.01
N PRO A 280 8.85 12.58 -14.66
CA PRO A 280 9.67 11.50 -15.22
C PRO A 280 9.16 10.09 -14.86
N GLU A 281 8.39 9.93 -13.79
CA GLU A 281 7.73 8.68 -13.39
C GLU A 281 6.78 8.13 -14.45
N MET A 282 6.22 8.98 -15.30
CA MET A 282 5.38 8.58 -16.43
C MET A 282 6.08 7.59 -17.37
N ALA A 283 7.41 7.68 -17.49
CA ALA A 283 8.17 6.80 -18.39
C ALA A 283 7.94 5.29 -18.12
N ALA A 284 7.60 4.93 -16.90
CA ALA A 284 7.27 3.55 -16.51
C ALA A 284 6.00 3.01 -17.21
N TYR A 285 5.12 3.89 -17.69
CA TYR A 285 3.83 3.54 -18.29
C TYR A 285 3.84 3.56 -19.82
N ARG A 286 5.01 3.69 -20.43
CA ARG A 286 5.14 3.66 -21.90
C ARG A 286 4.55 2.39 -22.49
N GLY A 287 3.73 2.52 -23.53
CA GLY A 287 3.00 1.43 -24.17
C GLY A 287 1.69 1.05 -23.50
N GLN A 288 1.33 1.70 -22.39
CA GLN A 288 0.08 1.47 -21.68
C GLN A 288 -0.99 2.49 -22.08
N ASP A 289 -2.26 2.15 -21.84
CA ASP A 289 -3.38 3.07 -21.95
C ASP A 289 -3.41 3.97 -20.71
N ILE A 290 -3.51 5.28 -20.90
CA ILE A 290 -3.52 6.28 -19.83
C ILE A 290 -4.78 7.14 -19.92
N LEU A 291 -5.45 7.37 -18.80
CA LEU A 291 -6.55 8.31 -18.67
C LEU A 291 -6.03 9.65 -18.15
N THR A 292 -6.53 10.73 -18.74
CA THR A 292 -6.29 12.12 -18.30
C THR A 292 -7.60 12.92 -18.38
N ALA A 293 -7.63 14.07 -17.72
CA ALA A 293 -8.64 15.08 -17.97
C ALA A 293 -8.24 16.01 -19.14
N GLY A 294 -9.15 16.90 -19.53
CA GLY A 294 -8.96 17.84 -20.64
C GLY A 294 -8.03 19.03 -20.34
N GLY A 295 -7.21 18.99 -19.27
CA GLY A 295 -6.22 20.02 -18.92
C GLY A 295 -6.77 21.32 -18.31
N THR A 296 -8.07 21.39 -18.07
CA THR A 296 -8.75 22.51 -17.37
C THR A 296 -9.33 22.10 -16.02
N THR A 297 -9.43 20.80 -15.77
CA THR A 297 -9.95 20.20 -14.54
C THR A 297 -8.95 19.18 -14.00
N LEU A 298 -9.12 18.76 -12.75
CA LEU A 298 -8.58 17.49 -12.27
C LEU A 298 -9.25 16.31 -13.01
N LEU A 299 -8.71 15.11 -12.87
CA LEU A 299 -9.30 13.87 -13.40
C LEU A 299 -10.28 13.24 -12.39
N GLY A 300 -9.98 13.33 -11.11
CA GLY A 300 -10.71 12.70 -10.01
C GLY A 300 -10.36 11.22 -9.83
N ALA A 301 -9.15 10.81 -10.21
CA ALA A 301 -8.63 9.48 -9.89
C ALA A 301 -8.53 9.31 -8.37
N ASP A 302 -8.21 10.35 -7.67
CA ASP A 302 -8.32 10.53 -6.23
C ASP A 302 -9.74 11.04 -5.89
N ASP A 303 -10.68 10.20 -5.32
CA ASP A 303 -10.48 8.75 -5.12
C ASP A 303 -11.55 7.91 -5.86
N LYS A 304 -12.04 8.40 -7.00
CA LYS A 304 -13.01 7.64 -7.82
C LYS A 304 -12.40 6.39 -8.46
N ALA A 305 -11.04 6.30 -8.52
CA ALA A 305 -10.37 5.07 -8.92
C ALA A 305 -10.50 3.99 -7.85
N GLY A 306 -10.36 4.34 -6.57
CA GLY A 306 -10.60 3.43 -5.45
C GLY A 306 -12.06 2.93 -5.43
N ILE A 307 -13.03 3.84 -5.58
CA ILE A 307 -14.45 3.46 -5.72
C ILE A 307 -14.62 2.46 -6.87
N THR A 308 -14.03 2.77 -8.04
CA THR A 308 -14.12 1.90 -9.23
C THR A 308 -13.55 0.52 -8.98
N ALA A 309 -12.39 0.43 -8.34
CA ALA A 309 -11.73 -0.84 -8.02
C ALA A 309 -12.57 -1.69 -7.05
N ILE A 310 -13.10 -1.07 -5.98
CA ILE A 310 -13.94 -1.74 -4.98
C ILE A 310 -15.22 -2.29 -5.62
N VAL A 311 -15.97 -1.47 -6.35
CA VAL A 311 -17.24 -1.88 -6.98
C VAL A 311 -16.99 -2.97 -8.02
N SER A 312 -15.92 -2.85 -8.82
CA SER A 312 -15.57 -3.85 -9.83
C SER A 312 -15.12 -5.18 -9.22
N ALA A 313 -14.42 -5.16 -8.08
CA ALA A 313 -14.05 -6.38 -7.36
C ALA A 313 -15.29 -7.10 -6.82
N CYS A 314 -16.26 -6.38 -6.25
CA CYS A 314 -17.51 -6.95 -5.78
C CYS A 314 -18.35 -7.52 -6.92
N GLU A 315 -18.47 -6.80 -8.05
CA GLU A 315 -19.15 -7.29 -9.25
C GLU A 315 -18.52 -8.61 -9.73
N TYR A 316 -17.19 -8.67 -9.77
CA TYR A 316 -16.46 -9.89 -10.20
C TYR A 316 -16.77 -11.07 -9.27
N LEU A 317 -16.74 -10.86 -7.95
CA LEU A 317 -17.06 -11.93 -6.97
C LEU A 317 -18.50 -12.43 -7.07
N LEU A 318 -19.45 -11.56 -7.41
CA LEU A 318 -20.84 -11.94 -7.66
C LEU A 318 -21.00 -12.74 -8.95
N GLN A 319 -20.20 -12.45 -9.98
CA GLN A 319 -20.20 -13.18 -11.24
C GLN A 319 -19.51 -14.57 -11.14
N TYR A 320 -18.53 -14.70 -10.23
CA TYR A 320 -17.72 -15.91 -10.05
C TYR A 320 -17.83 -16.47 -8.61
N PRO A 321 -18.99 -17.05 -8.23
CA PRO A 321 -19.28 -17.50 -6.86
C PRO A 321 -18.41 -18.68 -6.39
N GLU A 322 -17.64 -19.29 -7.29
CA GLU A 322 -16.63 -20.30 -6.95
C GLU A 322 -15.43 -19.70 -6.21
N ILE A 323 -15.16 -18.41 -6.34
CA ILE A 323 -14.13 -17.70 -5.57
C ILE A 323 -14.67 -17.50 -4.16
N LYS A 324 -14.12 -18.25 -3.20
CA LYS A 324 -14.57 -18.18 -1.80
C LYS A 324 -14.03 -16.94 -1.11
N HIS A 325 -14.91 -16.26 -0.40
CA HIS A 325 -14.60 -15.05 0.37
C HIS A 325 -15.45 -14.93 1.63
N GLY A 326 -14.92 -14.27 2.63
CA GLY A 326 -15.65 -13.84 3.82
C GLY A 326 -16.62 -12.69 3.50
N LYS A 327 -17.25 -12.16 4.55
CA LYS A 327 -18.07 -10.95 4.42
C LYS A 327 -17.17 -9.74 4.10
N VAL A 328 -17.59 -8.94 3.12
CA VAL A 328 -16.94 -7.66 2.79
C VAL A 328 -17.93 -6.52 3.05
N LEU A 329 -17.50 -5.52 3.82
CA LEU A 329 -18.26 -4.30 4.06
C LEU A 329 -17.67 -3.17 3.22
N LEU A 330 -18.52 -2.43 2.54
CA LEU A 330 -18.14 -1.29 1.73
C LEU A 330 -18.59 -0.01 2.41
N ALA A 331 -17.72 1.01 2.38
CA ALA A 331 -18.08 2.36 2.78
C ALA A 331 -17.48 3.37 1.80
N PHE A 332 -18.31 4.29 1.29
CA PHE A 332 -17.83 5.44 0.53
C PHE A 332 -18.08 6.70 1.33
N THR A 333 -17.00 7.43 1.62
CA THR A 333 -16.97 8.55 2.57
C THR A 333 -17.11 9.90 1.85
N PRO A 334 -17.75 10.91 2.45
CA PRO A 334 -17.74 12.27 1.97
C PRO A 334 -16.59 13.07 2.60
N ASP A 335 -16.19 14.20 2.00
CA ASP A 335 -15.36 15.26 2.60
C ASP A 335 -13.99 14.80 3.19
N GLU A 336 -13.37 13.75 2.62
CA GLU A 336 -12.03 13.31 3.00
C GLU A 336 -11.00 14.42 2.75
N GLU A 337 -11.03 15.03 1.57
CA GLU A 337 -10.10 16.04 1.06
C GLU A 337 -10.02 17.32 1.91
N ILE A 338 -11.00 17.52 2.77
CA ILE A 338 -11.02 18.61 3.76
C ILE A 338 -10.91 18.09 5.20
N GLY A 339 -10.47 16.82 5.37
CA GLY A 339 -10.19 16.17 6.64
C GLY A 339 -11.43 15.87 7.50
N ARG A 340 -12.61 15.73 6.90
CA ARG A 340 -13.91 15.50 7.56
C ARG A 340 -14.52 14.13 7.23
N GLY A 341 -13.84 13.29 6.45
CA GLY A 341 -14.34 12.02 5.95
C GLY A 341 -14.86 11.06 7.03
N THR A 342 -14.34 11.16 8.24
CA THR A 342 -14.75 10.30 9.35
C THR A 342 -15.64 10.97 10.40
N ASP A 343 -15.93 12.27 10.30
CA ASP A 343 -16.68 13.03 11.33
C ASP A 343 -18.07 12.47 11.65
N GLY A 344 -18.65 11.73 10.75
CA GLY A 344 -19.93 11.08 10.92
C GLY A 344 -19.94 9.60 10.61
N PHE A 345 -18.76 8.98 10.49
CA PHE A 345 -18.63 7.58 10.10
C PHE A 345 -19.37 6.65 11.09
N PRO A 346 -20.28 5.80 10.62
CA PRO A 346 -21.13 4.98 11.48
C PRO A 346 -20.39 3.71 11.95
N LEU A 347 -19.28 3.89 12.69
CA LEU A 347 -18.41 2.78 13.13
C LEU A 347 -19.14 1.69 13.91
N ALA A 348 -20.18 2.05 14.69
CA ALA A 348 -20.97 1.08 15.46
C ALA A 348 -21.74 0.09 14.58
N ASP A 349 -22.09 0.50 13.36
CA ASP A 349 -22.80 -0.31 12.37
C ASP A 349 -21.83 -0.95 11.37
N PHE A 350 -20.68 -0.34 11.10
CA PHE A 350 -19.60 -0.85 10.24
C PHE A 350 -18.69 -1.82 11.02
N LYS A 351 -19.17 -3.05 11.22
CA LYS A 351 -18.54 -4.07 12.07
C LYS A 351 -17.52 -4.91 11.29
N ALA A 352 -16.51 -4.27 10.71
CA ALA A 352 -15.36 -4.96 10.14
C ALA A 352 -14.33 -5.28 11.23
N ASP A 353 -13.61 -6.39 11.09
CA ASP A 353 -12.47 -6.74 11.95
C ASP A 353 -11.29 -5.82 11.68
N PHE A 354 -11.09 -5.46 10.42
CA PHE A 354 -10.17 -4.44 9.90
C PHE A 354 -10.66 -3.95 8.53
N ALA A 355 -10.08 -2.86 8.05
CA ALA A 355 -10.43 -2.32 6.75
C ALA A 355 -9.18 -1.91 5.94
N TYR A 356 -9.39 -1.56 4.67
CA TYR A 356 -8.42 -0.88 3.83
C TYR A 356 -9.09 0.33 3.21
N THR A 357 -8.44 1.50 3.29
CA THR A 357 -8.71 2.58 2.35
C THR A 357 -8.04 2.27 1.02
N VAL A 358 -8.73 2.52 -0.08
CA VAL A 358 -8.21 2.31 -1.45
C VAL A 358 -8.02 3.68 -2.07
N ASP A 359 -7.04 4.42 -1.53
CA ASP A 359 -6.86 5.86 -1.67
C ASP A 359 -5.34 6.22 -1.75
N GLY A 360 -4.53 5.27 -2.18
CA GLY A 360 -3.08 5.45 -2.29
C GLY A 360 -2.64 5.88 -3.69
N GLY A 361 -1.36 6.19 -3.82
CA GLY A 361 -0.72 6.70 -5.02
C GLY A 361 -0.38 5.62 -6.05
N ALA A 362 0.90 5.57 -6.42
CA ALA A 362 1.42 4.74 -7.50
C ALA A 362 1.24 3.23 -7.29
N LEU A 363 1.26 2.50 -8.39
CA LEU A 363 1.16 1.03 -8.40
C LEU A 363 2.13 0.38 -7.42
N GLY A 364 1.59 -0.39 -6.46
CA GLY A 364 2.35 -1.13 -5.47
C GLY A 364 2.56 -0.39 -4.15
N GLU A 365 2.16 0.86 -4.01
CA GLU A 365 2.23 1.56 -2.74
C GLU A 365 1.26 0.96 -1.71
N LEU A 366 1.78 0.77 -0.50
CA LEU A 366 1.04 0.31 0.67
C LEU A 366 1.45 1.18 1.86
N ASN A 367 0.48 1.83 2.47
CA ASN A 367 0.75 2.78 3.53
C ASN A 367 0.14 2.27 4.85
N TYR A 368 0.95 2.16 5.88
CA TYR A 368 0.54 1.87 7.26
C TYR A 368 1.11 2.88 8.26
N GLU A 369 1.76 3.92 7.74
CA GLU A 369 2.31 5.05 8.49
C GLU A 369 1.84 6.37 7.88
N THR A 370 1.37 7.28 8.73
CA THR A 370 1.01 8.65 8.39
C THR A 370 1.74 9.64 9.28
N PHE A 371 1.68 10.91 8.97
CA PHE A 371 2.10 11.91 9.94
C PHE A 371 1.22 11.88 11.20
N ASN A 372 1.77 12.32 12.33
CA ASN A 372 1.02 12.98 13.39
C ASN A 372 0.86 14.45 13.02
N ALA A 373 -0.28 15.03 13.28
CA ALA A 373 -0.63 16.36 12.83
C ALA A 373 -1.09 17.27 13.96
N CYS A 374 -0.59 18.51 13.94
CA CYS A 374 -1.04 19.57 14.83
C CYS A 374 -1.19 20.86 14.03
N ASN A 375 -2.31 21.55 14.23
CA ASN A 375 -2.51 22.90 13.75
C ASN A 375 -2.11 23.90 14.84
N ALA A 376 -1.53 25.01 14.44
CA ALA A 376 -1.14 26.08 15.34
C ALA A 376 -1.69 27.41 14.84
N LYS A 377 -2.32 28.16 15.74
CA LYS A 377 -2.72 29.53 15.49
C LYS A 377 -1.95 30.46 16.40
N ILE A 378 -1.22 31.39 15.80
CA ILE A 378 -0.42 32.38 16.51
C ILE A 378 -1.01 33.77 16.28
N ILE A 379 -1.26 34.50 17.35
CA ILE A 379 -1.79 35.86 17.29
C ILE A 379 -0.73 36.78 17.87
N PHE A 380 -0.34 37.79 17.11
CA PHE A 380 0.57 38.86 17.54
C PHE A 380 -0.25 40.12 17.83
N ASN A 381 -0.25 40.56 19.06
CA ASN A 381 -0.95 41.75 19.54
C ASN A 381 0.04 42.93 19.59
N GLY A 382 -0.06 43.83 18.67
CA GLY A 382 0.76 45.03 18.56
C GLY A 382 0.19 46.21 19.33
N VAL A 383 0.87 47.32 19.22
CA VAL A 383 0.40 48.65 19.66
C VAL A 383 0.75 49.66 18.58
N SER A 384 -0.26 50.13 17.86
CA SER A 384 -0.08 51.11 16.80
C SER A 384 -0.13 52.52 17.37
N VAL A 385 0.80 53.35 16.94
CA VAL A 385 0.82 54.78 17.16
C VAL A 385 1.38 55.48 15.92
N HIS A 386 1.20 56.78 15.78
CA HIS A 386 1.73 57.56 14.66
C HIS A 386 3.27 57.35 14.54
N PRO A 387 3.76 56.96 13.33
CA PRO A 387 5.19 56.60 13.17
C PRO A 387 6.19 57.69 13.65
N GLY A 388 5.85 58.94 13.48
CA GLY A 388 6.69 60.05 13.90
C GLY A 388 6.82 60.20 15.42
N SER A 389 5.97 59.53 16.24
CA SER A 389 6.01 59.51 17.71
C SER A 389 6.11 58.11 18.30
N ALA A 390 6.52 57.13 17.50
CA ALA A 390 6.46 55.69 17.80
C ALA A 390 7.57 55.21 18.74
N LYS A 391 8.65 55.98 18.90
CA LYS A 391 9.82 55.56 19.72
C LYS A 391 9.39 55.17 21.13
N ASN A 392 9.73 53.93 21.53
CA ASN A 392 9.41 53.33 22.83
C ASN A 392 7.90 53.18 23.14
N LYS A 393 7.03 53.27 22.11
CA LYS A 393 5.57 53.13 22.24
C LYS A 393 5.01 52.09 21.32
N MET A 394 5.42 52.10 20.03
CA MET A 394 4.92 51.16 19.05
C MET A 394 5.49 49.75 19.27
N ARG A 395 4.61 48.78 19.21
CA ARG A 395 4.95 47.35 19.02
C ARG A 395 4.28 46.92 17.72
N ASN A 396 5.06 46.63 16.71
CA ASN A 396 4.54 46.30 15.40
C ASN A 396 4.33 44.78 15.27
N ALA A 397 3.06 44.35 15.19
CA ALA A 397 2.72 42.93 15.07
C ALA A 397 3.27 42.30 13.80
N VAL A 398 3.43 43.04 12.70
CA VAL A 398 4.05 42.54 11.46
C VAL A 398 5.53 42.20 11.69
N THR A 399 6.26 43.07 12.43
CA THR A 399 7.66 42.80 12.81
C THR A 399 7.77 41.55 13.67
N MET A 400 6.84 41.39 14.65
CA MET A 400 6.83 40.20 15.52
C MET A 400 6.58 38.94 14.73
N ALA A 401 5.65 38.95 13.78
CA ALA A 401 5.37 37.79 12.90
C ALA A 401 6.57 37.43 12.02
N ALA A 402 7.29 38.42 11.49
CA ALA A 402 8.52 38.20 10.73
C ALA A 402 9.63 37.57 11.58
N GLU A 403 9.84 38.08 12.81
CA GLU A 403 10.80 37.50 13.77
C GLU A 403 10.44 36.05 14.13
N TRP A 404 9.15 35.74 14.33
CA TRP A 404 8.68 34.40 14.57
C TRP A 404 9.10 33.45 13.44
N GLN A 405 8.82 33.81 12.19
CA GLN A 405 9.16 33.01 11.01
C GLN A 405 10.67 32.78 10.86
N LEU A 406 11.48 33.78 11.20
CA LEU A 406 12.94 33.68 11.14
C LEU A 406 13.53 32.85 12.31
N ALA A 407 12.81 32.75 13.44
CA ALA A 407 13.25 31.98 14.61
C ALA A 407 12.96 30.46 14.46
N LEU A 408 12.07 30.07 13.54
CA LEU A 408 11.81 28.65 13.25
C LEU A 408 12.98 28.01 12.50
N PRO A 409 13.18 26.69 12.64
CA PRO A 409 14.18 25.96 11.88
C PRO A 409 13.95 26.09 10.36
N GLN A 410 14.83 26.82 9.67
CA GLN A 410 14.62 27.16 8.25
C GLN A 410 14.73 25.97 7.29
N GLY A 411 15.45 24.91 7.67
CA GLY A 411 15.56 23.67 6.91
C GLY A 411 14.41 22.70 7.13
N GLU A 412 13.51 22.98 8.08
CA GLU A 412 12.38 22.09 8.44
C GLU A 412 11.05 22.66 7.90
N LYS A 413 11.02 22.95 6.62
CA LYS A 413 9.85 23.39 5.85
C LYS A 413 9.53 22.38 4.77
N PRO A 414 8.27 22.30 4.28
CA PRO A 414 7.91 21.36 3.21
C PRO A 414 8.83 21.40 1.99
N GLU A 415 9.34 22.60 1.65
CA GLU A 415 10.23 22.83 0.49
C GLU A 415 11.62 22.18 0.63
N TYR A 416 11.99 21.73 1.85
CA TYR A 416 13.30 21.19 2.18
C TYR A 416 13.26 19.81 2.84
N THR A 417 12.08 19.21 2.96
CA THR A 417 11.89 17.94 3.67
C THR A 417 11.20 16.91 2.79
N ASP A 418 11.60 15.63 2.94
CA ASP A 418 10.98 14.49 2.27
C ASP A 418 10.88 13.26 3.20
N GLY A 419 10.33 12.15 2.69
CA GLY A 419 10.24 10.88 3.40
C GLY A 419 9.70 11.04 4.82
N TYR A 420 10.49 10.64 5.81
CA TYR A 420 10.12 10.68 7.24
C TYR A 420 10.36 12.04 7.93
N GLU A 421 10.94 13.02 7.23
CA GLU A 421 11.25 14.32 7.81
C GLU A 421 9.98 15.14 8.05
N GLY A 422 9.79 15.58 9.28
CA GLY A 422 8.68 16.45 9.65
C GLY A 422 8.97 17.93 9.37
N PHE A 423 7.94 18.77 9.47
CA PHE A 423 8.07 20.19 9.11
C PHE A 423 7.19 21.12 9.96
N TYR A 424 7.53 22.42 9.87
CA TYR A 424 6.70 23.57 10.19
C TYR A 424 6.28 24.25 8.90
N HIS A 425 4.98 24.44 8.67
CA HIS A 425 4.50 25.12 7.47
C HIS A 425 3.55 26.25 7.84
N CYS A 426 3.87 27.45 7.40
CA CYS A 426 3.01 28.61 7.53
C CYS A 426 2.04 28.65 6.34
N LEU A 427 0.75 28.53 6.62
CA LEU A 427 -0.31 28.55 5.60
C LEU A 427 -0.75 29.97 5.27
N ARG A 428 -0.83 30.83 6.31
CA ARG A 428 -1.38 32.17 6.16
C ARG A 428 -0.79 33.13 7.17
N ILE A 429 -0.50 34.35 6.73
CA ILE A 429 -0.20 35.50 7.58
C ILE A 429 -1.12 36.64 7.14
N GLU A 430 -1.92 37.17 8.06
CA GLU A 430 -2.85 38.25 7.77
C GLU A 430 -2.88 39.27 8.90
N GLY A 431 -2.92 40.55 8.58
CA GLY A 431 -3.07 41.61 9.56
C GLY A 431 -2.23 42.84 9.28
N GLY A 432 -2.06 43.64 10.32
CA GLY A 432 -1.34 44.93 10.30
C GLY A 432 -0.59 45.23 11.61
N THR A 433 -0.23 46.50 11.80
CA THR A 433 0.59 46.95 12.95
C THR A 433 0.00 46.58 14.32
N ASP A 434 -1.34 46.60 14.43
CA ASP A 434 -2.02 46.33 15.70
C ASP A 434 -2.18 44.85 15.98
N ARG A 435 -2.40 44.06 14.95
CA ARG A 435 -2.63 42.63 15.09
C ARG A 435 -2.26 41.89 13.81
N VAL A 436 -1.60 40.73 13.98
CA VAL A 436 -1.36 39.75 12.91
C VAL A 436 -1.82 38.39 13.41
N GLU A 437 -2.52 37.68 12.57
CA GLU A 437 -2.83 36.25 12.73
C GLU A 437 -1.95 35.42 11.78
N LEU A 438 -1.44 34.30 12.28
CA LEU A 438 -0.62 33.36 11.54
C LEU A 438 -1.15 31.96 11.80
N ASP A 439 -1.54 31.28 10.72
CA ASP A 439 -1.99 29.89 10.75
C ASP A 439 -0.85 28.99 10.26
N MET A 440 -0.57 27.94 11.02
CA MET A 440 0.50 26.98 10.75
C MET A 440 0.02 25.55 10.91
N ILE A 441 0.70 24.64 10.22
CA ILE A 441 0.61 23.21 10.46
C ILE A 441 1.98 22.65 10.83
N LEU A 442 1.98 21.69 11.76
CA LEU A 442 3.15 20.92 12.18
C LEU A 442 2.87 19.46 11.85
N ARG A 443 3.85 18.79 11.27
CA ARG A 443 3.76 17.38 10.87
C ARG A 443 5.03 16.66 11.28
N ASP A 444 4.89 15.42 11.75
CA ASP A 444 6.01 14.53 12.01
C ASP A 444 5.51 13.08 12.13
N HIS A 445 6.27 12.10 11.63
CA HIS A 445 5.93 10.69 11.81
C HIS A 445 6.14 10.23 13.28
N ASP A 446 7.12 10.80 13.97
CA ASP A 446 7.39 10.51 15.38
C ASP A 446 6.62 11.48 16.28
N LYS A 447 5.73 10.95 17.13
CA LYS A 447 4.94 11.78 18.07
C LYS A 447 5.78 12.53 19.10
N ASN A 448 6.96 11.98 19.48
CA ASN A 448 7.84 12.65 20.42
C ASN A 448 8.55 13.83 19.76
N ILE A 449 8.88 13.73 18.47
CA ILE A 449 9.43 14.83 17.68
C ILE A 449 8.34 15.88 17.46
N LEU A 450 7.10 15.48 17.10
CA LEU A 450 5.99 16.42 17.01
C LEU A 450 5.76 17.16 18.35
N ALA A 451 5.84 16.45 19.48
CA ALA A 451 5.74 17.09 20.81
C ALA A 451 6.85 18.14 21.04
N LYS A 452 8.08 17.86 20.61
CA LYS A 452 9.18 18.84 20.66
C LYS A 452 8.91 20.04 19.74
N ARG A 453 8.35 19.81 18.53
CA ARG A 453 7.95 20.89 17.63
C ARG A 453 6.89 21.79 18.26
N LYS A 454 5.88 21.21 18.89
CA LYS A 454 4.84 21.93 19.64
C LYS A 454 5.46 22.76 20.78
N GLN A 455 6.36 22.17 21.55
CA GLN A 455 7.04 22.85 22.66
C GLN A 455 7.88 24.03 22.18
N LEU A 456 8.58 23.89 21.03
CA LEU A 456 9.34 25.01 20.46
C LEU A 456 8.45 26.24 20.17
N LEU A 457 7.23 26.03 19.64
CA LEU A 457 6.30 27.16 19.40
C LEU A 457 5.87 27.82 20.72
N LEU A 458 5.61 27.04 21.77
CA LEU A 458 5.26 27.57 23.10
C LEU A 458 6.43 28.34 23.73
N ASP A 459 7.64 27.81 23.62
CA ASP A 459 8.85 28.46 24.12
C ASP A 459 9.14 29.77 23.38
N LEU A 460 8.92 29.78 22.06
CA LEU A 460 9.07 30.98 21.23
C LEU A 460 8.02 32.04 21.60
N ALA A 461 6.79 31.64 21.85
CA ALA A 461 5.73 32.54 22.31
C ALA A 461 6.10 33.15 23.69
N ALA A 462 6.62 32.34 24.62
CA ALA A 462 7.09 32.80 25.92
C ALA A 462 8.27 33.78 25.78
N PHE A 463 9.26 33.46 24.94
CA PHE A 463 10.39 34.34 24.66
C PHE A 463 9.93 35.70 24.10
N MET A 464 9.03 35.69 23.12
CA MET A 464 8.53 36.95 22.54
C MET A 464 7.67 37.76 23.51
N ASN A 465 6.89 37.11 24.37
CA ASN A 465 6.17 37.78 25.46
C ASN A 465 7.13 38.45 26.47
N ASN A 466 8.26 37.82 26.75
CA ASN A 466 9.31 38.47 27.57
C ASN A 466 9.93 39.69 26.88
N LYS A 467 10.11 39.63 25.56
CA LYS A 467 10.71 40.72 24.77
C LYS A 467 9.75 41.88 24.56
N TYR A 468 8.50 41.62 24.22
CA TYR A 468 7.52 42.62 23.81
C TYR A 468 6.48 42.96 24.86
N GLY A 469 6.46 42.24 25.97
CA GLY A 469 5.50 42.36 27.06
C GLY A 469 4.44 41.25 27.05
N ALA A 470 3.92 40.93 28.22
CA ALA A 470 2.94 39.86 28.41
C ALA A 470 1.70 40.07 27.52
N GLY A 471 1.21 39.01 26.89
CA GLY A 471 0.04 39.04 26.02
C GLY A 471 0.33 39.56 24.59
N SER A 472 1.60 39.87 24.27
CA SER A 472 1.97 40.28 22.91
C SER A 472 1.90 39.14 21.90
N VAL A 473 2.06 37.88 22.35
CA VAL A 473 1.95 36.68 21.49
C VAL A 473 1.10 35.62 22.17
N GLU A 474 0.07 35.17 21.48
CA GLU A 474 -0.78 34.04 21.87
C GLU A 474 -0.48 32.90 20.92
N CYS A 475 -0.27 31.68 21.44
CA CYS A 475 -0.07 30.47 20.64
C CYS A 475 -1.06 29.39 21.09
N SER A 476 -1.93 28.96 20.19
CA SER A 476 -2.87 27.87 20.42
C SER A 476 -2.53 26.70 19.51
N LEU A 477 -2.56 25.49 20.08
CA LEU A 477 -2.23 24.25 19.40
C LEU A 477 -3.45 23.33 19.42
N GLN A 478 -3.72 22.67 18.29
CA GLN A 478 -4.81 21.71 18.15
C GLN A 478 -4.30 20.46 17.43
N ASP A 479 -4.30 19.32 18.13
CA ASP A 479 -3.99 18.04 17.51
C ASP A 479 -5.13 17.63 16.57
N MET A 480 -4.77 17.09 15.41
CA MET A 480 -5.72 16.76 14.33
C MET A 480 -5.89 15.26 14.17
N TYR A 481 -4.82 14.52 14.01
CA TYR A 481 -4.79 13.07 13.89
C TYR A 481 -3.43 12.53 14.31
N CYS A 482 -3.40 11.21 14.59
CA CYS A 482 -2.20 10.46 14.97
C CYS A 482 -1.70 9.57 13.83
N ASN A 483 -0.42 9.21 13.87
CA ASN A 483 0.15 8.21 12.97
C ASN A 483 -0.55 6.87 13.16
N MET A 484 -1.13 6.32 12.09
CA MET A 484 -1.87 5.05 12.13
C MET A 484 -1.00 3.83 12.47
N LYS A 485 0.33 3.94 12.34
CA LYS A 485 1.29 2.88 12.67
C LYS A 485 1.08 2.30 14.08
N GLU A 486 0.77 3.15 15.06
CA GLU A 486 0.58 2.71 16.44
C GLU A 486 -0.60 1.74 16.60
N TYR A 487 -1.62 1.89 15.75
CA TYR A 487 -2.83 1.07 15.76
C TYR A 487 -2.72 -0.16 14.85
N ILE A 488 -1.91 -0.08 13.78
CA ILE A 488 -1.75 -1.16 12.80
C ILE A 488 -0.66 -2.15 13.23
N THR A 489 0.43 -1.69 13.86
CA THR A 489 1.53 -2.56 14.30
C THR A 489 1.08 -3.76 15.15
N PRO A 490 0.11 -3.65 16.09
CA PRO A 490 -0.36 -4.79 16.87
C PRO A 490 -1.07 -5.89 16.06
N VAL A 491 -1.54 -5.57 14.86
CA VAL A 491 -2.28 -6.45 13.94
C VAL A 491 -1.62 -6.44 12.56
N PHE A 492 -0.29 -6.48 12.51
CA PHE A 492 0.51 -6.29 11.29
C PHE A 492 0.22 -7.32 10.20
N GLU A 493 -0.39 -8.45 10.53
CA GLU A 493 -0.87 -9.46 9.59
C GLU A 493 -1.82 -8.91 8.51
N ILE A 494 -2.51 -7.79 8.77
CA ILE A 494 -3.35 -7.14 7.75
C ILE A 494 -2.49 -6.44 6.67
N VAL A 495 -1.32 -5.91 7.04
CA VAL A 495 -0.33 -5.35 6.10
C VAL A 495 0.29 -6.48 5.28
N GLU A 496 0.74 -7.57 5.94
CA GLU A 496 1.28 -8.77 5.28
C GLU A 496 0.27 -9.38 4.30
N ARG A 497 -1.03 -9.37 4.64
CA ARG A 497 -2.11 -9.82 3.75
C ARG A 497 -2.16 -8.99 2.46
N ALA A 498 -2.10 -7.67 2.57
CA ALA A 498 -2.08 -6.77 1.42
C ALA A 498 -0.80 -6.95 0.57
N GLU A 499 0.37 -7.06 1.21
CA GLU A 499 1.64 -7.35 0.53
C GLU A 499 1.57 -8.67 -0.27
N ASN A 500 1.04 -9.73 0.35
CA ASN A 500 0.90 -11.02 -0.31
C ASN A 500 -0.09 -10.95 -1.49
N ALA A 501 -1.20 -10.22 -1.33
CA ALA A 501 -2.17 -9.98 -2.40
C ALA A 501 -1.56 -9.23 -3.60
N MET A 502 -0.67 -8.24 -3.33
CA MET A 502 0.07 -7.53 -4.37
C MET A 502 1.06 -8.46 -5.10
N ARG A 503 1.83 -9.28 -4.36
CA ARG A 503 2.76 -10.26 -4.96
C ARG A 503 2.03 -11.29 -5.81
N GLU A 504 0.86 -11.76 -5.39
CA GLU A 504 0.01 -12.65 -6.19
C GLU A 504 -0.47 -11.99 -7.48
N ALA A 505 -0.73 -10.67 -7.46
CA ALA A 505 -1.04 -9.88 -8.65
C ALA A 505 0.20 -9.56 -9.52
N GLY A 506 1.39 -10.04 -9.12
CA GLY A 506 2.66 -9.77 -9.80
C GLY A 506 3.21 -8.37 -9.56
N ILE A 507 2.88 -7.77 -8.43
CA ILE A 507 3.31 -6.43 -8.02
C ILE A 507 4.24 -6.58 -6.82
N GLU A 508 5.41 -5.93 -6.85
CA GLU A 508 6.26 -5.82 -5.65
C GLU A 508 5.72 -4.70 -4.75
N PRO A 509 5.30 -5.01 -3.51
CA PRO A 509 4.77 -4.00 -2.60
C PRO A 509 5.88 -3.03 -2.15
N GLN A 510 5.50 -1.77 -2.04
CA GLN A 510 6.34 -0.69 -1.56
C GLN A 510 5.70 -0.07 -0.31
N LEU A 511 6.30 -0.30 0.85
CA LEU A 511 5.85 0.33 2.10
C LEU A 511 6.33 1.78 2.11
N VAL A 512 5.41 2.71 1.88
CA VAL A 512 5.70 4.15 1.78
C VAL A 512 4.94 4.90 2.89
N PRO A 513 5.61 5.77 3.66
CA PRO A 513 4.92 6.61 4.64
C PRO A 513 4.14 7.73 3.94
N VAL A 514 2.91 7.98 4.38
CA VAL A 514 2.11 9.12 3.90
C VAL A 514 2.53 10.40 4.62
N ARG A 515 2.87 11.43 3.86
CA ARG A 515 3.21 12.77 4.41
C ARG A 515 1.96 13.63 4.64
N GLY A 516 0.88 13.01 5.05
CA GLY A 516 -0.43 13.58 5.34
C GLY A 516 -1.21 12.70 6.30
N GLY A 517 -2.50 12.91 6.36
CA GLY A 517 -3.48 12.01 6.97
C GLY A 517 -4.34 11.39 5.89
N THR A 518 -5.07 10.35 6.23
CA THR A 518 -6.09 9.69 5.41
C THR A 518 -7.28 9.32 6.29
N ASP A 519 -8.42 9.00 5.70
CA ASP A 519 -9.53 8.41 6.46
C ASP A 519 -9.06 7.18 7.24
N GLY A 520 -8.12 6.39 6.68
CA GLY A 520 -7.54 5.23 7.33
C GLY A 520 -6.82 5.55 8.65
N SER A 521 -6.14 6.70 8.75
CA SER A 521 -5.50 7.11 10.02
C SER A 521 -6.52 7.44 11.11
N ARG A 522 -7.61 8.13 10.76
CA ARG A 522 -8.69 8.47 11.69
C ARG A 522 -9.49 7.22 12.10
N LEU A 523 -9.80 6.34 11.14
CA LEU A 523 -10.49 5.08 11.41
C LEU A 523 -9.66 4.18 12.33
N SER A 524 -8.34 4.11 12.13
CA SER A 524 -7.42 3.38 12.99
C SER A 524 -7.42 3.92 14.42
N GLU A 525 -7.40 5.25 14.60
CA GLU A 525 -7.53 5.91 15.90
C GLU A 525 -8.88 5.62 16.57
N MET A 526 -9.96 5.50 15.78
CA MET A 526 -11.31 5.15 16.26
C MET A 526 -11.46 3.66 16.62
N GLY A 527 -10.45 2.83 16.36
CA GLY A 527 -10.41 1.40 16.71
C GLY A 527 -10.68 0.44 15.55
N LEU A 528 -10.69 0.91 14.29
CA LEU A 528 -10.75 0.09 13.08
C LEU A 528 -9.41 0.17 12.36
N PRO A 529 -8.47 -0.78 12.56
CA PRO A 529 -7.19 -0.79 11.85
C PRO A 529 -7.38 -0.75 10.33
N CYS A 530 -6.82 0.27 9.67
CA CYS A 530 -7.13 0.57 8.29
C CYS A 530 -5.89 1.10 7.53
N PRO A 531 -5.01 0.22 7.03
CA PRO A 531 -3.94 0.62 6.12
C PRO A 531 -4.49 1.06 4.77
N ASN A 532 -3.67 1.79 3.98
CA ASN A 532 -4.06 2.37 2.72
C ASN A 532 -3.39 1.66 1.54
N ILE A 533 -4.16 1.36 0.49
CA ILE A 533 -3.73 0.65 -0.72
C ILE A 533 -3.76 1.60 -1.92
N PHE A 534 -2.82 1.45 -2.84
CA PHE A 534 -2.71 2.24 -4.06
C PHE A 534 -3.98 2.18 -4.93
N THR A 535 -4.25 3.27 -5.65
CA THR A 535 -5.21 3.32 -6.78
C THR A 535 -4.52 3.23 -8.13
N GLY A 536 -3.26 3.62 -8.17
CA GLY A 536 -2.41 3.70 -9.36
C GLY A 536 -2.49 5.04 -10.10
N GLY A 537 -3.16 6.04 -9.52
CA GLY A 537 -3.21 7.40 -10.03
C GLY A 537 -1.96 8.23 -9.68
N HIS A 538 -1.81 9.36 -10.34
CA HIS A 538 -0.69 10.27 -10.17
C HIS A 538 -1.09 11.73 -10.34
N ASN A 539 -0.27 12.64 -9.78
CA ASN A 539 -0.43 14.10 -9.88
C ASN A 539 -1.80 14.59 -9.40
N PHE A 540 -2.27 13.99 -8.32
CA PHE A 540 -3.56 14.32 -7.70
C PHE A 540 -3.75 15.81 -7.43
N HIS A 541 -4.99 16.25 -7.19
CA HIS A 541 -5.38 17.62 -6.88
C HIS A 541 -5.10 18.63 -8.00
N GLY A 542 -4.76 18.18 -9.21
CA GLY A 542 -4.36 19.08 -10.28
C GLY A 542 -4.78 18.66 -11.68
N ARG A 543 -4.62 19.60 -12.63
CA ARG A 543 -4.94 19.40 -14.05
C ARG A 543 -3.99 18.46 -14.80
N TYR A 544 -2.91 18.03 -14.15
CA TYR A 544 -1.93 17.07 -14.67
C TYR A 544 -2.15 15.66 -14.16
N GLU A 545 -3.26 15.44 -13.47
CA GLU A 545 -3.66 14.14 -12.93
C GLU A 545 -3.84 13.12 -14.05
N TYR A 546 -3.31 11.92 -13.85
CA TYR A 546 -3.44 10.83 -14.80
C TYR A 546 -3.56 9.47 -14.11
N LEU A 547 -4.21 8.52 -14.79
CA LEU A 547 -4.43 7.16 -14.30
C LEU A 547 -4.08 6.15 -15.39
N PRO A 548 -3.01 5.36 -15.24
CA PRO A 548 -2.74 4.22 -16.13
C PRO A 548 -3.80 3.14 -15.95
N VAL A 549 -4.46 2.76 -17.05
CA VAL A 549 -5.54 1.75 -17.03
C VAL A 549 -5.08 0.40 -16.44
N PRO A 550 -3.88 -0.12 -16.79
CA PRO A 550 -3.39 -1.34 -16.16
C PRO A 550 -3.20 -1.24 -14.65
N SER A 551 -2.88 -0.05 -14.09
CA SER A 551 -2.78 0.15 -12.65
C SER A 551 -4.13 0.03 -11.95
N LEU A 552 -5.19 0.59 -12.52
CA LEU A 552 -6.57 0.43 -12.03
C LEU A 552 -7.03 -1.03 -12.05
N VAL A 553 -6.71 -1.75 -13.14
CA VAL A 553 -6.98 -3.20 -13.24
C VAL A 553 -6.24 -3.96 -12.15
N LYS A 554 -4.97 -3.63 -11.93
CA LYS A 554 -4.15 -4.26 -10.89
C LYS A 554 -4.63 -3.93 -9.46
N CYS A 555 -5.12 -2.73 -9.22
CA CYS A 555 -5.76 -2.39 -7.95
C CYS A 555 -6.95 -3.32 -7.68
N THR A 556 -7.84 -3.48 -8.66
CA THR A 556 -8.99 -4.41 -8.57
C THR A 556 -8.55 -5.86 -8.32
N GLU A 557 -7.49 -6.32 -9.01
CA GLU A 557 -6.91 -7.67 -8.83
C GLU A 557 -6.38 -7.87 -7.40
N VAL A 558 -5.72 -6.86 -6.83
CA VAL A 558 -5.22 -6.88 -5.45
C VAL A 558 -6.38 -6.98 -4.46
N LEU A 559 -7.46 -6.21 -4.65
CA LEU A 559 -8.64 -6.29 -3.78
C LEU A 559 -9.28 -7.68 -3.81
N LEU A 560 -9.37 -8.31 -4.98
CA LEU A 560 -9.84 -9.70 -5.11
C LEU A 560 -8.95 -10.66 -4.33
N ASN A 561 -7.62 -10.49 -4.40
CA ASN A 561 -6.66 -11.31 -3.66
C ASN A 561 -6.73 -11.07 -2.14
N ILE A 562 -7.04 -9.86 -1.68
CA ILE A 562 -7.20 -9.54 -0.27
C ILE A 562 -8.42 -10.24 0.32
N VAL A 563 -9.54 -10.28 -0.39
CA VAL A 563 -10.81 -10.77 0.18
C VAL A 563 -11.04 -12.27 -0.03
N LYS A 564 -10.37 -12.90 -0.99
CA LYS A 564 -10.46 -14.35 -1.19
C LYS A 564 -9.88 -15.15 -0.02
N LEU A 565 -10.34 -16.42 0.14
CA LEU A 565 -9.87 -17.40 1.13
C LEU A 565 -8.87 -18.37 0.54
#